data_734ac335b7e1fa5963520f50511705cd
#
_entry.id   734ac335b7e1fa5963520f50511705cd
#
_cell.length_a   1.000
_cell.length_b   1.000
_cell.length_c   1.000
_cell.angle_alpha   90.00
_cell.angle_beta   90.00
_cell.angle_gamma   90.00
#
_symmetry.space_group_name_H-M   'P 1'
#
loop_
_entity.id
_entity.type
_entity.pdbx_description
1 polymer ?
#
loop_
_entity_poly.entity_id
_entity_poly.type
_entity_poly.pdbx_seq_one_letter_code
_entity_poly.pdbx_strand_id
1 'polypeptide(L)'
;HKERFKEMFHLIDVLTLSATPIPRTLYLSLMGVKDMSTIDTPPPGRSAVETSICQYDEQIISSSIKRELNRGGQVFFLHNRVKTINRTKKLLEDLAPNANVEVGHGQMEESVLEDIMHRFVHKKIDILVCTTIIESGIDIPNANTIIIDRADRFGLADLYQLRGRVGRSGRKAYALLMLPNSLMSTGDARKRINAIKQYTALGSGFKIAMRDLETVSYTHLRAHETVRN
;
A
#
# COMPACT_ATOMS: atom_id res chain seq x y z
N HIS A 1 -9.67 -9.05 19.96
CA HIS A 1 -10.11 -7.79 20.62
C HIS A 1 -11.53 -7.37 20.22
N LYS A 2 -11.91 -7.34 18.91
CA LYS A 2 -13.25 -6.90 18.45
C LYS A 2 -14.39 -7.80 18.91
N GLU A 3 -14.20 -9.12 19.00
CA GLU A 3 -15.22 -10.08 19.50
C GLU A 3 -15.42 -9.93 21.01
N ARG A 4 -14.34 -9.75 21.78
CA ARG A 4 -14.38 -9.52 23.22
C ARG A 4 -15.08 -8.20 23.58
N PHE A 5 -14.96 -7.18 22.73
CA PHE A 5 -15.67 -5.91 22.89
C PHE A 5 -17.19 -6.08 22.71
N LYS A 6 -17.63 -6.93 21.78
CA LYS A 6 -19.05 -7.25 21.55
C LYS A 6 -19.67 -8.03 22.71
N GLU A 7 -18.91 -8.95 23.31
CA GLU A 7 -19.36 -9.73 24.46
C GLU A 7 -19.55 -8.86 25.71
N MET A 8 -18.75 -7.80 25.87
CA MET A 8 -18.83 -6.87 27.00
C MET A 8 -19.92 -5.82 26.87
N PHE A 9 -20.40 -5.51 25.66
CA PHE A 9 -21.31 -4.39 25.39
C PHE A 9 -22.42 -4.79 24.42
N HIS A 10 -23.36 -5.59 24.88
CA HIS A 10 -24.49 -6.11 24.08
C HIS A 10 -25.46 -5.02 23.58
N LEU A 11 -25.41 -3.80 24.13
CA LEU A 11 -26.32 -2.69 23.82
C LEU A 11 -25.67 -1.55 23.02
N ILE A 12 -24.46 -1.78 22.48
CA ILE A 12 -23.76 -0.74 21.72
C ILE A 12 -23.80 -1.04 20.22
N ASP A 13 -24.25 -0.11 19.43
CA ASP A 13 -24.13 -0.15 17.98
C ASP A 13 -22.67 -0.03 17.54
N VAL A 14 -22.21 -0.93 16.68
CA VAL A 14 -20.82 -0.98 16.24
C VAL A 14 -20.74 -0.75 14.73
N LEU A 15 -20.24 0.41 14.34
CA LEU A 15 -19.88 0.70 12.95
C LEU A 15 -18.41 0.36 12.69
N THR A 16 -18.16 -0.45 11.69
CA THR A 16 -16.81 -0.79 11.24
C THR A 16 -16.56 -0.21 9.86
N LEU A 17 -15.54 0.62 9.72
CA LEU A 17 -15.12 1.20 8.44
C LEU A 17 -13.85 0.50 7.94
N SER A 18 -13.79 0.23 6.65
CA SER A 18 -12.60 -0.37 6.01
C SER A 18 -12.51 0.10 4.56
N ALA A 19 -11.31 0.41 4.11
CA ALA A 19 -11.04 0.70 2.69
C ALA A 19 -10.97 -0.60 1.85
N THR A 20 -10.53 -1.69 2.48
CA THR A 20 -10.47 -3.04 1.91
C THR A 20 -10.97 -3.99 2.99
N PRO A 21 -12.21 -4.47 2.92
CA PRO A 21 -12.73 -5.36 3.96
C PRO A 21 -11.89 -6.64 4.03
N ILE A 22 -11.55 -7.05 5.26
CA ILE A 22 -10.86 -8.31 5.48
C ILE A 22 -11.75 -9.44 4.93
N PRO A 23 -11.20 -10.46 4.25
CA PRO A 23 -11.97 -11.55 3.66
C PRO A 23 -13.02 -12.16 4.59
N ARG A 24 -12.68 -12.35 5.88
CA ARG A 24 -13.61 -12.85 6.91
C ARG A 24 -14.80 -11.91 7.15
N THR A 25 -14.57 -10.60 7.20
CA THR A 25 -15.65 -9.60 7.40
C THR A 25 -16.56 -9.52 6.19
N LEU A 26 -15.99 -9.58 5.00
CA LEU A 26 -16.70 -9.62 3.74
C LEU A 26 -17.55 -10.89 3.63
N TYR A 27 -16.98 -12.05 3.95
CA TYR A 27 -17.69 -13.33 3.97
C TYR A 27 -18.92 -13.30 4.91
N LEU A 28 -18.77 -12.79 6.13
CA LEU A 28 -19.87 -12.66 7.09
C LEU A 28 -20.98 -11.71 6.60
N SER A 29 -20.64 -10.69 5.84
CA SER A 29 -21.64 -9.79 5.23
C SER A 29 -22.36 -10.45 4.06
N LEU A 30 -21.66 -11.19 3.22
CA LEU A 30 -22.25 -11.96 2.12
C LEU A 30 -23.19 -13.06 2.62
N MET A 31 -22.92 -13.62 3.80
CA MET A 31 -23.79 -14.61 4.47
C MET A 31 -24.98 -13.97 5.22
N GLY A 32 -25.16 -12.66 5.13
CA GLY A 32 -26.27 -11.95 5.80
C GLY A 32 -26.13 -11.81 7.32
N VAL A 33 -24.95 -12.16 7.88
CA VAL A 33 -24.68 -12.06 9.33
C VAL A 33 -24.42 -10.61 9.77
N LYS A 34 -24.05 -9.73 8.82
CA LYS A 34 -23.80 -8.29 9.05
C LYS A 34 -24.29 -7.48 7.88
N ASP A 35 -24.96 -6.40 8.16
CA ASP A 35 -25.27 -5.38 7.17
C ASP A 35 -24.01 -4.70 6.67
N MET A 36 -23.96 -4.40 5.39
CA MET A 36 -22.83 -3.75 4.75
C MET A 36 -23.33 -2.72 3.73
N SER A 37 -22.74 -1.54 3.79
CA SER A 37 -22.92 -0.51 2.77
C SER A 37 -21.57 -0.18 2.13
N THR A 38 -21.59 0.12 0.82
CA THR A 38 -20.41 0.54 0.06
C THR A 38 -20.50 2.03 -0.26
N ILE A 39 -19.36 2.73 -0.11
CA ILE A 39 -19.20 4.13 -0.52
C ILE A 39 -18.35 4.12 -1.79
N ASP A 40 -19.01 4.21 -2.94
CA ASP A 40 -18.36 4.10 -4.26
C ASP A 40 -18.00 5.45 -4.88
N THR A 41 -18.58 6.54 -4.36
CA THR A 41 -18.32 7.89 -4.86
C THR A 41 -17.04 8.45 -4.23
N PRO A 42 -16.01 8.76 -5.01
CA PRO A 42 -14.80 9.37 -4.47
C PRO A 42 -15.07 10.81 -4.01
N PRO A 43 -14.34 11.30 -3.00
CA PRO A 43 -14.44 12.69 -2.59
C PRO A 43 -14.02 13.64 -3.74
N PRO A 44 -14.63 14.85 -3.80
CA PRO A 44 -14.29 15.84 -4.83
C PRO A 44 -12.81 16.22 -4.76
N GLY A 45 -12.20 16.44 -5.91
CA GLY A 45 -10.79 16.86 -6.01
C GLY A 45 -9.75 15.74 -5.89
N ARG A 46 -10.15 14.48 -5.71
CA ARG A 46 -9.22 13.35 -5.71
C ARG A 46 -9.02 12.79 -7.10
N SER A 47 -7.79 12.84 -7.60
CA SER A 47 -7.41 12.24 -8.88
C SER A 47 -7.03 10.77 -8.72
N ALA A 48 -7.29 9.98 -9.75
CA ALA A 48 -6.83 8.59 -9.80
C ALA A 48 -5.29 8.55 -9.78
N VAL A 49 -4.73 7.60 -9.01
CA VAL A 49 -3.29 7.39 -8.96
C VAL A 49 -2.84 6.62 -10.20
N GLU A 50 -1.98 7.22 -11.01
CA GLU A 50 -1.38 6.56 -12.16
C GLU A 50 -0.45 5.45 -11.69
N THR A 51 -0.83 4.20 -11.98
CA THR A 51 -0.11 3.03 -11.49
C THR A 51 0.66 2.38 -12.63
N SER A 52 1.97 2.30 -12.47
CA SER A 52 2.88 1.64 -13.40
C SER A 52 3.54 0.43 -12.74
N ILE A 53 3.71 -0.62 -13.53
CA ILE A 53 4.40 -1.84 -13.12
C ILE A 53 5.60 -1.99 -14.01
N CYS A 54 6.77 -2.09 -13.41
CA CYS A 54 8.03 -2.16 -14.12
C CYS A 54 8.99 -3.15 -13.44
N GLN A 55 9.98 -3.59 -14.19
CA GLN A 55 11.13 -4.27 -13.62
C GLN A 55 11.91 -3.30 -12.74
N TYR A 56 12.63 -3.86 -11.76
CA TYR A 56 13.53 -3.06 -10.95
C TYR A 56 14.60 -2.42 -11.85
N ASP A 57 14.60 -1.09 -11.88
CA ASP A 57 15.51 -0.30 -12.70
C ASP A 57 15.81 1.03 -11.99
N GLU A 58 17.08 1.25 -11.69
CA GLU A 58 17.54 2.44 -10.97
C GLU A 58 17.35 3.72 -11.80
N GLN A 59 17.34 3.65 -13.13
CA GLN A 59 17.07 4.81 -13.99
C GLN A 59 15.58 5.22 -13.88
N ILE A 60 14.68 4.25 -13.84
CA ILE A 60 13.24 4.50 -13.63
C ILE A 60 13.02 5.11 -12.25
N ILE A 61 13.69 4.58 -11.21
CA ILE A 61 13.63 5.12 -9.84
C ILE A 61 14.11 6.58 -9.84
N SER A 62 15.33 6.84 -10.34
CA SER A 62 15.93 8.17 -10.38
C SER A 62 15.07 9.18 -11.14
N SER A 63 14.56 8.81 -12.32
CA SER A 63 13.72 9.69 -13.14
C SER A 63 12.40 10.02 -12.44
N SER A 64 11.80 9.05 -11.74
CA SER A 64 10.55 9.24 -11.00
C SER A 64 10.72 10.13 -9.78
N ILE A 65 11.82 9.95 -9.04
CA ILE A 65 12.19 10.82 -7.93
C ILE A 65 12.41 12.24 -8.42
N LYS A 66 13.26 12.44 -9.44
CA LYS A 66 13.55 13.77 -10.01
C LYS A 66 12.28 14.47 -10.49
N ARG A 67 11.37 13.76 -11.15
CA ARG A 67 10.08 14.30 -11.59
C ARG A 67 9.26 14.81 -10.41
N GLU A 68 9.22 14.05 -9.29
CA GLU A 68 8.46 14.45 -8.11
C GLU A 68 9.09 15.66 -7.41
N LEU A 69 10.40 15.63 -7.19
CA LEU A 69 11.12 16.71 -6.52
C LEU A 69 11.08 18.03 -7.33
N ASN A 70 11.20 17.94 -8.65
CA ASN A 70 11.14 19.13 -9.54
C ASN A 70 9.80 19.87 -9.46
N ARG A 71 8.72 19.19 -9.10
CA ARG A 71 7.41 19.82 -8.88
C ARG A 71 7.14 20.17 -7.41
N GLY A 72 8.16 20.05 -6.55
CA GLY A 72 8.08 20.37 -5.11
C GLY A 72 7.28 19.33 -4.31
N GLY A 73 7.15 18.10 -4.81
CA GLY A 73 6.51 17.00 -4.12
C GLY A 73 7.49 16.16 -3.31
N GLN A 74 6.99 15.13 -2.64
CA GLN A 74 7.76 14.19 -1.81
C GLN A 74 7.49 12.75 -2.26
N VAL A 75 8.42 11.85 -1.95
CA VAL A 75 8.38 10.45 -2.38
C VAL A 75 8.35 9.51 -1.18
N PHE A 76 7.41 8.57 -1.20
CA PHE A 76 7.50 7.35 -0.40
C PHE A 76 8.26 6.28 -1.19
N PHE A 77 9.30 5.71 -0.57
CA PHE A 77 9.97 4.52 -1.08
C PHE A 77 9.73 3.36 -0.12
N LEU A 78 8.87 2.43 -0.50
CA LEU A 78 8.54 1.29 0.34
C LEU A 78 9.53 0.14 0.13
N HIS A 79 10.26 -0.20 1.18
CA HIS A 79 11.20 -1.32 1.23
C HIS A 79 10.94 -2.20 2.46
N ASN A 80 10.25 -3.32 2.28
CA ASN A 80 9.75 -4.14 3.41
C ASN A 80 10.81 -5.08 4.02
N ARG A 81 12.04 -4.57 4.22
CA ARG A 81 13.13 -5.31 4.88
C ARG A 81 14.00 -4.40 5.72
N VAL A 82 13.78 -4.38 7.03
CA VAL A 82 14.56 -3.54 7.96
C VAL A 82 16.07 -3.80 7.85
N LYS A 83 16.50 -5.07 7.70
CA LYS A 83 17.93 -5.43 7.60
C LYS A 83 18.67 -4.78 6.42
N THR A 84 17.97 -4.41 5.36
CA THR A 84 18.58 -3.84 4.15
C THR A 84 18.12 -2.41 3.86
N ILE A 85 17.29 -1.82 4.71
CA ILE A 85 16.69 -0.51 4.47
C ILE A 85 17.74 0.61 4.38
N ASN A 86 18.80 0.55 5.20
CA ASN A 86 19.90 1.52 5.16
C ASN A 86 20.73 1.43 3.86
N ARG A 87 20.86 0.24 3.27
CA ARG A 87 21.47 0.08 1.95
C ARG A 87 20.60 0.74 0.87
N THR A 88 19.29 0.60 0.98
CA THR A 88 18.34 1.25 0.07
C THR A 88 18.40 2.77 0.24
N LYS A 89 18.49 3.30 1.48
CA LYS A 89 18.70 4.73 1.73
C LYS A 89 19.92 5.24 0.97
N LYS A 90 21.09 4.57 1.15
CA LYS A 90 22.33 4.95 0.47
C LYS A 90 22.20 4.97 -1.05
N LEU A 91 21.58 3.94 -1.61
CA LEU A 91 21.30 3.89 -3.05
C LEU A 91 20.48 5.10 -3.52
N LEU A 92 19.45 5.49 -2.77
CA LEU A 92 18.60 6.62 -3.14
C LEU A 92 19.33 7.96 -2.97
N GLU A 93 20.23 8.09 -1.99
CA GLU A 93 21.13 9.22 -1.85
C GLU A 93 22.07 9.35 -3.08
N ASP A 94 22.60 8.23 -3.57
CA ASP A 94 23.42 8.20 -4.79
C ASP A 94 22.61 8.56 -6.04
N LEU A 95 21.35 8.11 -6.15
CA LEU A 95 20.47 8.40 -7.29
C LEU A 95 19.89 9.82 -7.29
N ALA A 96 19.80 10.45 -6.12
CA ALA A 96 19.27 11.79 -5.91
C ALA A 96 20.13 12.58 -4.88
N PRO A 97 21.35 13.02 -5.25
CA PRO A 97 22.33 13.59 -4.29
C PRO A 97 21.87 14.87 -3.59
N ASN A 98 20.91 15.59 -4.18
CA ASN A 98 20.38 16.83 -3.61
C ASN A 98 19.11 16.62 -2.77
N ALA A 99 18.68 15.38 -2.55
CA ALA A 99 17.48 15.05 -1.80
C ALA A 99 17.79 14.65 -0.36
N ASN A 100 16.99 15.11 0.58
CA ASN A 100 17.04 14.66 1.96
C ASN A 100 16.32 13.31 2.08
N VAL A 101 17.08 12.24 2.28
CA VAL A 101 16.57 10.87 2.39
C VAL A 101 16.60 10.42 3.84
N GLU A 102 15.47 9.97 4.36
CA GLU A 102 15.38 9.40 5.71
C GLU A 102 14.71 8.02 5.72
N VAL A 103 14.97 7.27 6.80
CA VAL A 103 14.43 5.93 7.01
C VAL A 103 13.43 5.95 8.16
N GLY A 104 12.27 5.30 7.97
CA GLY A 104 11.29 5.07 9.03
C GLY A 104 10.80 3.61 9.03
N HIS A 105 10.86 2.93 10.18
CA HIS A 105 10.34 1.55 10.31
C HIS A 105 9.83 1.26 11.74
N GLY A 106 8.91 0.32 11.87
CA GLY A 106 8.24 0.01 13.13
C GLY A 106 9.11 -0.64 14.24
N GLN A 107 10.41 -0.86 14.00
CA GLN A 107 11.37 -1.30 15.05
C GLN A 107 12.14 -0.12 15.66
N MET A 108 11.90 1.11 15.19
CA MET A 108 12.46 2.32 15.81
C MET A 108 11.68 2.66 17.08
N GLU A 109 12.32 3.40 17.97
CA GLU A 109 11.62 4.02 19.08
C GLU A 109 10.53 4.97 18.57
N GLU A 110 9.39 4.99 19.26
CA GLU A 110 8.20 5.74 18.83
C GLU A 110 8.51 7.24 18.67
N SER A 111 9.25 7.82 19.62
CA SER A 111 9.67 9.23 19.59
C SER A 111 10.53 9.58 18.37
N VAL A 112 11.43 8.67 17.96
CA VAL A 112 12.29 8.86 16.78
C VAL A 112 11.46 8.78 15.51
N LEU A 113 10.54 7.81 15.44
CA LEU A 113 9.65 7.67 14.29
C LEU A 113 8.71 8.88 14.16
N GLU A 114 8.18 9.38 15.27
CA GLU A 114 7.34 10.60 15.30
C GLU A 114 8.12 11.83 14.80
N ASP A 115 9.39 12.03 15.21
CA ASP A 115 10.22 13.12 14.70
C ASP A 115 10.43 13.01 13.18
N ILE A 116 10.76 11.83 12.69
CA ILE A 116 10.94 11.59 11.25
C ILE A 116 9.64 11.93 10.49
N MET A 117 8.50 11.46 10.96
CA MET A 117 7.22 11.73 10.35
C MET A 117 6.86 13.21 10.39
N HIS A 118 7.10 13.88 11.52
CA HIS A 118 6.92 15.32 11.65
C HIS A 118 7.78 16.10 10.64
N ARG A 119 9.06 15.74 10.52
CA ARG A 119 9.98 16.36 9.55
C ARG A 119 9.54 16.10 8.10
N PHE A 120 9.02 14.92 7.81
CA PHE A 120 8.50 14.58 6.49
C PHE A 120 7.24 15.39 6.16
N VAL A 121 6.28 15.50 7.06
CA VAL A 121 5.08 16.33 6.88
C VAL A 121 5.47 17.80 6.61
N HIS A 122 6.50 18.31 7.30
CA HIS A 122 6.98 19.68 7.16
C HIS A 122 7.98 19.88 6.02
N LYS A 123 8.07 18.94 5.07
CA LYS A 123 8.93 19.02 3.87
C LYS A 123 10.43 19.17 4.16
N LYS A 124 10.90 18.74 5.33
CA LYS A 124 12.33 18.69 5.66
C LYS A 124 13.00 17.40 5.16
N ILE A 125 12.21 16.46 4.71
CA ILE A 125 12.63 15.19 4.12
C ILE A 125 11.95 15.08 2.76
N ASP A 126 12.69 14.79 1.72
CA ASP A 126 12.21 14.68 0.34
C ASP A 126 11.78 13.25 0.00
N ILE A 127 12.54 12.27 0.52
CA ILE A 127 12.29 10.85 0.27
C ILE A 127 12.25 10.13 1.62
N LEU A 128 11.12 9.49 1.91
CA LEU A 128 11.00 8.62 3.09
C LEU A 128 11.08 7.16 2.66
N VAL A 129 12.18 6.50 3.05
CA VAL A 129 12.34 5.05 2.88
C VAL A 129 11.69 4.36 4.08
N CYS A 130 10.66 3.56 3.84
CA CYS A 130 9.88 3.01 4.95
C CYS A 130 9.43 1.56 4.70
N THR A 131 9.11 0.88 5.77
CA THR A 131 8.33 -0.36 5.75
C THR A 131 6.83 -0.04 5.68
N THR A 132 5.96 -1.01 5.94
CA THR A 132 4.49 -0.85 5.94
C THR A 132 3.93 0.10 7.01
N ILE A 133 4.78 0.80 7.79
CA ILE A 133 4.35 1.78 8.81
C ILE A 133 3.44 2.88 8.28
N ILE A 134 3.54 3.20 6.97
CA ILE A 134 2.67 4.20 6.33
C ILE A 134 1.20 3.76 6.28
N GLU A 135 0.87 2.53 6.66
CA GLU A 135 -0.51 2.06 6.80
C GLU A 135 -1.24 2.74 7.98
N SER A 136 -0.53 3.34 8.92
CA SER A 136 -1.08 3.94 10.15
C SER A 136 -1.84 5.27 9.99
N GLY A 137 -2.35 5.58 8.81
CA GLY A 137 -3.38 6.62 8.64
C GLY A 137 -2.90 8.07 8.56
N ILE A 138 -1.60 8.34 8.56
CA ILE A 138 -1.06 9.70 8.46
C ILE A 138 -1.34 10.25 7.05
N ASP A 139 -1.93 11.44 7.03
CA ASP A 139 -2.19 12.17 5.79
C ASP A 139 -1.01 13.09 5.44
N ILE A 140 -0.39 12.83 4.28
CA ILE A 140 0.72 13.64 3.78
C ILE A 140 0.39 14.15 2.38
N PRO A 141 -0.26 15.30 2.30
CA PRO A 141 -0.79 15.82 1.03
C PRO A 141 0.28 16.06 -0.03
N ASN A 142 1.54 16.29 0.38
CA ASN A 142 2.63 16.59 -0.53
C ASN A 142 3.36 15.35 -1.08
N ALA A 143 3.11 14.17 -0.51
CA ALA A 143 3.65 12.92 -1.02
C ALA A 143 2.74 12.40 -2.14
N ASN A 144 3.16 12.61 -3.39
CA ASN A 144 2.37 12.26 -4.57
C ASN A 144 3.00 11.17 -5.42
N THR A 145 4.16 10.65 -5.03
CA THR A 145 4.78 9.48 -5.66
C THR A 145 5.09 8.42 -4.61
N ILE A 146 4.66 7.19 -4.86
CA ILE A 146 5.06 6.02 -4.08
C ILE A 146 5.76 5.02 -4.99
N ILE A 147 6.92 4.54 -4.56
CA ILE A 147 7.69 3.49 -5.23
C ILE A 147 7.69 2.29 -4.30
N ILE A 148 7.19 1.15 -4.75
CA ILE A 148 7.10 -0.08 -3.96
C ILE A 148 8.10 -1.09 -4.50
N ASP A 149 9.18 -1.29 -3.75
CA ASP A 149 10.17 -2.33 -4.04
C ASP A 149 9.59 -3.72 -3.73
N ARG A 150 9.83 -4.66 -4.61
CA ARG A 150 9.34 -6.04 -4.46
C ARG A 150 7.82 -6.09 -4.25
N ALA A 151 7.08 -5.42 -5.13
CA ALA A 151 5.62 -5.41 -5.11
C ALA A 151 4.99 -6.83 -5.17
N ASP A 152 5.72 -7.82 -5.68
CA ASP A 152 5.36 -9.24 -5.69
C ASP A 152 5.13 -9.85 -4.30
N ARG A 153 5.65 -9.22 -3.25
CA ARG A 153 5.57 -9.71 -1.86
C ARG A 153 4.39 -9.19 -1.07
N PHE A 154 3.63 -8.29 -1.65
CA PHE A 154 2.46 -7.70 -1.02
C PHE A 154 1.18 -8.35 -1.51
N GLY A 155 0.19 -8.45 -0.63
CA GLY A 155 -1.18 -8.79 -1.02
C GLY A 155 -1.81 -7.71 -1.89
N LEU A 156 -2.86 -8.09 -2.60
CA LEU A 156 -3.57 -7.15 -3.48
C LEU A 156 -4.19 -6.01 -2.69
N ALA A 157 -4.78 -6.33 -1.53
CA ALA A 157 -5.37 -5.36 -0.61
C ALA A 157 -4.31 -4.38 -0.05
N ASP A 158 -3.11 -4.90 0.31
CA ASP A 158 -2.01 -4.07 0.83
C ASP A 158 -1.54 -3.09 -0.24
N LEU A 159 -1.33 -3.54 -1.47
CA LEU A 159 -0.92 -2.69 -2.58
C LEU A 159 -1.97 -1.61 -2.89
N TYR A 160 -3.25 -1.94 -2.78
CA TYR A 160 -4.32 -0.97 -2.93
C TYR A 160 -4.30 0.10 -1.84
N GLN A 161 -4.11 -0.30 -0.58
CA GLN A 161 -4.01 0.62 0.56
C GLN A 161 -2.77 1.51 0.46
N LEU A 162 -1.61 0.93 0.14
CA LEU A 162 -0.35 1.65 -0.06
C LEU A 162 -0.46 2.67 -1.19
N ARG A 163 -1.03 2.28 -2.33
CA ARG A 163 -1.33 3.21 -3.43
C ARG A 163 -2.23 4.37 -2.98
N GLY A 164 -3.19 4.10 -2.12
CA GLY A 164 -4.10 5.09 -1.55
C GLY A 164 -3.45 6.10 -0.60
N ARG A 165 -2.17 5.94 -0.27
CA ARG A 165 -1.42 6.88 0.58
C ARG A 165 -0.95 8.13 -0.18
N VAL A 166 -0.96 8.10 -1.49
CA VAL A 166 -0.62 9.26 -2.35
C VAL A 166 -1.85 9.79 -3.08
N GLY A 167 -1.76 10.99 -3.64
CA GLY A 167 -2.84 11.60 -4.42
C GLY A 167 -3.95 12.24 -3.58
N ARG A 168 -3.61 12.83 -2.44
CA ARG A 168 -4.56 13.45 -1.53
C ARG A 168 -4.68 14.98 -1.68
N SER A 169 -3.84 15.58 -2.54
CA SER A 169 -3.75 17.04 -2.70
C SER A 169 -4.34 17.58 -4.01
N GLY A 170 -5.13 16.79 -4.74
CA GLY A 170 -5.60 17.20 -6.08
C GLY A 170 -4.51 17.19 -7.16
N ARG A 171 -3.25 16.97 -6.80
CA ARG A 171 -2.13 16.81 -7.73
C ARG A 171 -2.10 15.42 -8.32
N LYS A 172 -1.66 15.29 -9.57
CA LYS A 172 -1.45 13.99 -10.21
C LYS A 172 -0.46 13.14 -9.39
N ALA A 173 -0.88 11.94 -9.02
CA ALA A 173 -0.11 11.03 -8.21
C ALA A 173 0.32 9.78 -8.97
N TYR A 174 1.42 9.17 -8.55
CA TYR A 174 2.05 8.05 -9.22
C TYR A 174 2.36 6.93 -8.23
N ALA A 175 2.09 5.70 -8.63
CA ALA A 175 2.49 4.49 -7.91
C ALA A 175 3.32 3.61 -8.85
N LEU A 176 4.59 3.39 -8.50
CA LEU A 176 5.47 2.49 -9.22
C LEU A 176 5.60 1.18 -8.44
N LEU A 177 5.17 0.09 -9.06
CA LEU A 177 5.25 -1.26 -8.51
C LEU A 177 6.44 -1.96 -9.16
N MET A 178 7.53 -2.08 -8.40
CA MET A 178 8.77 -2.67 -8.88
C MET A 178 8.79 -4.19 -8.68
N LEU A 179 9.13 -4.91 -9.72
CA LEU A 179 9.27 -6.37 -9.71
C LEU A 179 10.70 -6.79 -9.99
N PRO A 180 11.19 -7.88 -9.37
CA PRO A 180 12.47 -8.42 -9.73
C PRO A 180 12.43 -9.03 -11.14
N ASN A 181 13.56 -8.95 -11.84
CA ASN A 181 13.69 -9.43 -13.22
C ASN A 181 13.29 -10.90 -13.40
N SER A 182 13.48 -11.74 -12.37
CA SER A 182 13.16 -13.17 -12.38
C SER A 182 11.66 -13.49 -12.33
N LEU A 183 10.80 -12.54 -11.97
CA LEU A 183 9.37 -12.79 -11.71
C LEU A 183 8.42 -12.35 -12.83
N MET A 184 8.90 -11.68 -13.86
CA MET A 184 8.06 -11.31 -15.02
C MET A 184 7.55 -12.54 -15.80
N SER A 185 8.13 -13.71 -15.55
CA SER A 185 7.78 -14.98 -16.20
C SER A 185 6.85 -15.88 -15.37
N THR A 186 6.62 -15.61 -14.08
CA THR A 186 5.78 -16.47 -13.24
C THR A 186 4.30 -16.04 -13.25
N GLY A 187 3.40 -17.01 -13.56
CA GLY A 187 1.99 -16.73 -13.83
C GLY A 187 1.21 -16.07 -12.70
N ASP A 188 1.50 -16.39 -11.42
CA ASP A 188 0.69 -15.90 -10.28
C ASP A 188 1.04 -14.47 -9.87
N ALA A 189 2.32 -14.09 -9.88
CA ALA A 189 2.73 -12.71 -9.68
C ALA A 189 2.14 -11.80 -10.78
N ARG A 190 2.17 -12.25 -12.03
CA ARG A 190 1.59 -11.53 -13.17
C ARG A 190 0.07 -11.37 -13.07
N LYS A 191 -0.65 -12.37 -12.57
CA LYS A 191 -2.11 -12.29 -12.34
C LYS A 191 -2.47 -11.24 -11.30
N ARG A 192 -1.78 -11.23 -10.15
CA ARG A 192 -1.98 -10.23 -9.07
C ARG A 192 -1.75 -8.80 -9.57
N ILE A 193 -0.68 -8.61 -10.31
CA ILE A 193 -0.27 -7.33 -10.86
C ILE A 193 -1.26 -6.83 -11.91
N ASN A 194 -1.73 -7.71 -12.79
CA ASN A 194 -2.77 -7.36 -13.75
C ASN A 194 -4.10 -7.00 -13.06
N ALA A 195 -4.44 -7.66 -11.96
CA ALA A 195 -5.60 -7.29 -11.16
C ALA A 195 -5.47 -5.86 -10.57
N ILE A 196 -4.27 -5.48 -10.09
CA ILE A 196 -4.05 -4.09 -9.62
C ILE A 196 -4.23 -3.08 -10.76
N LYS A 197 -3.72 -3.39 -11.96
CA LYS A 197 -3.93 -2.54 -13.15
C LYS A 197 -5.41 -2.36 -13.48
N GLN A 198 -6.19 -3.45 -13.46
CA GLN A 198 -7.62 -3.41 -13.76
C GLN A 198 -8.43 -2.60 -12.74
N TYR A 199 -7.97 -2.58 -11.47
CA TYR A 199 -8.65 -1.89 -10.38
C TYR A 199 -7.95 -0.58 -9.98
N THR A 200 -7.42 0.17 -10.96
CA THR A 200 -6.80 1.48 -10.73
C THR A 200 -7.80 2.59 -10.40
N ALA A 201 -9.10 2.39 -10.69
CA ALA A 201 -10.13 3.36 -10.38
C ALA A 201 -10.30 3.56 -8.86
N LEU A 202 -10.65 4.78 -8.45
CA LEU A 202 -11.05 5.08 -7.08
C LEU A 202 -12.31 4.29 -6.72
N GLY A 203 -12.41 3.83 -5.46
CA GLY A 203 -13.57 3.03 -5.03
C GLY A 203 -13.47 1.52 -5.31
N SER A 204 -12.41 1.04 -5.95
CA SER A 204 -12.26 -0.38 -6.29
C SER A 204 -11.93 -1.32 -5.12
N GLY A 205 -11.83 -0.81 -3.88
CA GLY A 205 -11.41 -1.59 -2.71
C GLY A 205 -12.27 -2.82 -2.44
N PHE A 206 -13.58 -2.71 -2.63
CA PHE A 206 -14.51 -3.84 -2.50
C PHE A 206 -14.24 -4.94 -3.55
N LYS A 207 -14.08 -4.56 -4.82
CA LYS A 207 -13.79 -5.50 -5.91
C LYS A 207 -12.46 -6.22 -5.71
N ILE A 208 -11.47 -5.53 -5.15
CA ILE A 208 -10.17 -6.10 -4.79
C ILE A 208 -10.32 -7.10 -3.64
N ALA A 209 -11.09 -6.77 -2.62
CA ALA A 209 -11.34 -7.68 -1.50
C ALA A 209 -12.09 -8.95 -1.94
N MET A 210 -13.03 -8.85 -2.86
CA MET A 210 -13.69 -10.00 -3.47
C MET A 210 -12.71 -10.90 -4.23
N ARG A 211 -11.80 -10.31 -4.98
CA ARG A 211 -10.78 -11.06 -5.74
C ARG A 211 -9.76 -11.75 -4.83
N ASP A 212 -9.36 -11.09 -3.72
CA ASP A 212 -8.50 -11.70 -2.70
C ASP A 212 -9.22 -12.91 -2.05
N LEU A 213 -10.51 -12.79 -1.75
CA LEU A 213 -11.32 -13.87 -1.21
C LEU A 213 -11.36 -15.09 -2.16
N GLU A 214 -11.58 -14.88 -3.45
CA GLU A 214 -11.56 -15.93 -4.47
C GLU A 214 -10.19 -16.64 -4.51
N THR A 215 -9.10 -15.87 -4.46
CA THR A 215 -7.73 -16.41 -4.52
C THR A 215 -7.35 -17.20 -3.28
N VAL A 216 -7.75 -16.73 -2.09
CA VAL A 216 -7.49 -17.42 -0.80
C VAL A 216 -8.34 -18.67 -0.68
N SER A 217 -9.61 -18.66 -1.09
CA SER A 217 -10.48 -19.83 -1.08
C SER A 217 -9.95 -20.95 -1.98
N TYR A 218 -9.39 -20.62 -3.14
CA TYR A 218 -8.82 -21.61 -4.05
C TYR A 218 -7.55 -22.28 -3.49
N THR A 219 -6.72 -21.55 -2.75
CA THR A 219 -5.53 -22.11 -2.10
C THR A 219 -5.87 -22.98 -0.91
N HIS A 220 -6.90 -22.66 -0.13
CA HIS A 220 -7.36 -23.49 0.99
C HIS A 220 -8.03 -24.80 0.55
N LEU A 221 -8.85 -24.76 -0.51
CA LEU A 221 -9.46 -25.95 -1.08
C LEU A 221 -8.41 -26.93 -1.62
N ARG A 222 -7.39 -26.44 -2.31
CA ARG A 222 -6.30 -27.28 -2.82
C ARG A 222 -5.43 -27.88 -1.72
N ALA A 223 -5.22 -27.17 -0.61
CA ALA A 223 -4.46 -27.70 0.53
C ALA A 223 -5.23 -28.84 1.25
N HIS A 224 -6.57 -28.82 1.27
CA HIS A 224 -7.38 -29.91 1.83
C HIS A 224 -7.46 -31.15 0.92
N GLU A 225 -7.36 -30.99 -0.39
CA GLU A 225 -7.36 -32.12 -1.32
C GLU A 225 -6.02 -32.89 -1.31
N THR A 226 -4.88 -32.22 -1.05
CA THR A 226 -3.55 -32.85 -0.98
C THR A 226 -3.28 -33.61 0.31
N VAL A 227 -4.10 -33.48 1.33
CA VAL A 227 -3.99 -34.24 2.61
C VAL A 227 -4.83 -35.52 2.61
N ARG A 228 -5.60 -35.80 1.55
CA ARG A 228 -6.50 -36.97 1.44
C ARG A 228 -6.05 -38.04 0.45
N ASN A 229 -4.81 -37.95 -0.10
CA ASN A 229 -4.19 -39.00 -0.93
C ASN A 229 -2.89 -39.50 -0.30
#